data_6f3a927863dee28098fc35efe7371720
#
_entry.id   6f3a927863dee28098fc35efe7371720
#
_cell.length_a   1.000
_cell.length_b   1.000
_cell.length_c   1.000
_cell.angle_alpha   90.00
_cell.angle_beta   90.00
_cell.angle_gamma   90.00
#
_symmetry.space_group_name_H-M   'P 1'
#
loop_
_entity.id
_entity.type
_entity.pdbx_description
1 polymer ?
#
loop_
_entity_poly.entity_id
_entity_poly.type
_entity_poly.pdbx_seq_one_letter_code
_entity_poly.pdbx_strand_id
1 'polypeptide(L)'
;MDSLHPTKRALVITVLEELKSKKASDLTSESILEKSGISKGSLYHHFEDFDDLIETAEVIRYAAYVDQSIHILTKVFQSAKNRDEMVTELKQVTKFTQSPDLMPQRMDRATSISLANANPRMMKKLNVEQDRLNEALIDIFREARDRGWINKEIDLHAGAVFIQAYTLGIIINDVSGKKLDNKAWTDLIDMFLEKIIAN
;
A
#
# COMPACT_ATOMS: atom_id res chain seq x y z
N MET A 1 -12.27 1.63 -8.57
CA MET A 1 -13.31 2.71 -8.45
C MET A 1 -14.32 2.71 -9.59
N ASP A 2 -13.99 2.27 -10.77
CA ASP A 2 -14.90 2.33 -11.93
C ASP A 2 -16.13 1.41 -11.85
N SER A 3 -16.08 0.39 -11.02
CA SER A 3 -17.20 -0.53 -10.75
C SER A 3 -18.22 -0.02 -9.73
N LEU A 4 -17.97 1.10 -9.07
CA LEU A 4 -18.88 1.65 -8.07
C LEU A 4 -20.04 2.42 -8.73
N HIS A 5 -21.24 2.30 -8.15
CA HIS A 5 -22.37 3.17 -8.51
C HIS A 5 -21.98 4.65 -8.46
N PRO A 6 -22.40 5.51 -9.41
CA PRO A 6 -21.97 6.92 -9.46
C PRO A 6 -22.13 7.69 -8.15
N THR A 7 -23.26 7.54 -7.46
CA THR A 7 -23.52 8.17 -6.15
C THR A 7 -22.54 7.67 -5.08
N LYS A 8 -22.31 6.36 -5.00
CA LYS A 8 -21.35 5.75 -4.07
C LYS A 8 -19.96 6.27 -4.33
N ARG A 9 -19.56 6.34 -5.60
CA ARG A 9 -18.26 6.87 -6.04
C ARG A 9 -18.08 8.35 -5.64
N ALA A 10 -19.10 9.19 -5.86
CA ALA A 10 -19.01 10.61 -5.51
C ALA A 10 -18.83 10.81 -4.00
N LEU A 11 -19.57 10.09 -3.16
CA LEU A 11 -19.39 10.12 -1.70
C LEU A 11 -17.99 9.72 -1.28
N VAL A 12 -17.47 8.61 -1.83
CA VAL A 12 -16.11 8.12 -1.54
C VAL A 12 -15.05 9.14 -1.97
N ILE A 13 -15.18 9.74 -3.17
CA ILE A 13 -14.25 10.76 -3.65
C ILE A 13 -14.25 11.96 -2.71
N THR A 14 -15.43 12.43 -2.26
CA THR A 14 -15.52 13.55 -1.32
C THR A 14 -14.81 13.24 -0.01
N VAL A 15 -14.97 12.02 0.54
CA VAL A 15 -14.24 11.60 1.75
C VAL A 15 -12.74 11.57 1.51
N LEU A 16 -12.28 10.98 0.40
CA LEU A 16 -10.85 10.92 0.05
C LEU A 16 -10.21 12.32 -0.08
N GLU A 17 -10.93 13.29 -0.64
CA GLU A 17 -10.46 14.67 -0.71
C GLU A 17 -10.33 15.32 0.68
N GLU A 18 -11.31 15.11 1.56
CA GLU A 18 -11.25 15.62 2.92
C GLU A 18 -10.12 14.99 3.75
N LEU A 19 -9.88 13.71 3.58
CA LEU A 19 -8.80 12.98 4.26
C LEU A 19 -7.39 13.47 3.90
N LYS A 20 -7.23 14.26 2.82
CA LYS A 20 -5.94 14.89 2.51
C LYS A 20 -5.51 15.94 3.55
N SER A 21 -6.46 16.52 4.27
CA SER A 21 -6.21 17.62 5.22
C SER A 21 -6.81 17.39 6.61
N LYS A 22 -7.66 16.40 6.78
CA LYS A 22 -8.37 16.10 8.03
C LYS A 22 -8.18 14.63 8.44
N LYS A 23 -8.33 14.37 9.74
CA LYS A 23 -8.42 12.99 10.22
C LYS A 23 -9.83 12.43 9.97
N ALA A 24 -9.94 11.12 9.85
CA ALA A 24 -11.23 10.44 9.71
C ALA A 24 -12.20 10.78 10.86
N SER A 25 -11.67 10.90 12.09
CA SER A 25 -12.43 11.30 13.29
C SER A 25 -13.05 12.70 13.24
N ASP A 26 -12.54 13.57 12.37
CA ASP A 26 -12.96 14.96 12.26
C ASP A 26 -14.02 15.16 11.16
N LEU A 27 -14.34 14.10 10.43
CA LEU A 27 -15.33 14.12 9.36
C LEU A 27 -16.74 13.88 9.94
N THR A 28 -17.70 14.61 9.43
CA THR A 28 -19.13 14.44 9.77
C THR A 28 -19.95 14.14 8.53
N SER A 29 -21.04 13.41 8.71
CA SER A 29 -21.96 13.10 7.61
C SER A 29 -22.52 14.37 6.97
N GLU A 30 -22.84 15.39 7.76
CA GLU A 30 -23.34 16.68 7.29
C GLU A 30 -22.36 17.36 6.35
N SER A 31 -21.09 17.45 6.75
CA SER A 31 -20.02 18.07 5.94
C SER A 31 -19.80 17.33 4.60
N ILE A 32 -19.83 16.00 4.63
CA ILE A 32 -19.67 15.19 3.40
C ILE A 32 -20.88 15.31 2.48
N LEU A 33 -22.10 15.31 3.03
CA LEU A 33 -23.33 15.49 2.24
C LEU A 33 -23.39 16.87 1.60
N GLU A 34 -23.05 17.92 2.34
CA GLU A 34 -22.99 19.29 1.81
C GLU A 34 -22.00 19.40 0.64
N LYS A 35 -20.78 18.86 0.80
CA LYS A 35 -19.74 18.95 -0.23
C LYS A 35 -20.01 18.07 -1.44
N SER A 36 -20.59 16.90 -1.24
CA SER A 36 -20.90 15.99 -2.35
C SER A 36 -22.17 16.36 -3.12
N GLY A 37 -23.04 17.18 -2.51
CA GLY A 37 -24.38 17.48 -3.04
C GLY A 37 -25.33 16.28 -3.00
N ILE A 38 -25.01 15.23 -2.24
CA ILE A 38 -25.79 13.99 -2.17
C ILE A 38 -26.70 14.03 -0.96
N SER A 39 -27.94 13.56 -1.12
CA SER A 39 -28.90 13.52 -0.03
C SER A 39 -28.56 12.48 1.04
N LYS A 40 -28.98 12.73 2.28
CA LYS A 40 -28.85 11.80 3.40
C LYS A 40 -29.46 10.42 3.09
N GLY A 41 -30.62 10.39 2.45
CA GLY A 41 -31.28 9.14 2.03
C GLY A 41 -30.42 8.33 1.05
N SER A 42 -29.76 9.01 0.10
CA SER A 42 -28.87 8.35 -0.86
C SER A 42 -27.62 7.77 -0.19
N LEU A 43 -27.07 8.43 0.83
CA LEU A 43 -25.94 7.90 1.60
C LEU A 43 -26.34 6.55 2.24
N TYR A 44 -27.41 6.53 3.03
CA TYR A 44 -27.86 5.33 3.75
C TYR A 44 -28.48 4.24 2.83
N HIS A 45 -28.77 4.58 1.58
CA HIS A 45 -29.09 3.56 0.57
C HIS A 45 -27.84 2.78 0.10
N HIS A 46 -26.66 3.42 0.10
CA HIS A 46 -25.42 2.84 -0.41
C HIS A 46 -24.46 2.33 0.66
N PHE A 47 -24.59 2.82 1.90
CA PHE A 47 -23.73 2.49 3.04
C PHE A 47 -24.59 2.16 4.25
N GLU A 48 -24.14 1.19 5.04
CA GLU A 48 -24.82 0.76 6.26
C GLU A 48 -24.93 1.92 7.28
N ASP A 49 -23.85 2.66 7.43
CA ASP A 49 -23.71 3.83 8.26
C ASP A 49 -22.64 4.79 7.69
N PHE A 50 -22.40 5.92 8.37
CA PHE A 50 -21.36 6.85 7.97
C PHE A 50 -19.96 6.28 8.11
N ASP A 51 -19.72 5.42 9.11
CA ASP A 51 -18.45 4.75 9.31
C ASP A 51 -18.15 3.77 8.17
N ASP A 52 -19.15 3.08 7.62
CA ASP A 52 -19.00 2.24 6.42
C ASP A 52 -18.52 3.04 5.19
N LEU A 53 -18.97 4.29 5.03
CA LEU A 53 -18.46 5.18 4.00
C LEU A 53 -16.97 5.52 4.24
N ILE A 54 -16.61 5.90 5.47
CA ILE A 54 -15.22 6.22 5.84
C ILE A 54 -14.31 4.99 5.65
N GLU A 55 -14.70 3.84 6.16
CA GLU A 55 -13.98 2.57 5.99
C GLU A 55 -13.77 2.23 4.50
N THR A 56 -14.82 2.39 3.70
CA THR A 56 -14.75 2.14 2.26
C THR A 56 -13.76 3.07 1.58
N ALA A 57 -13.72 4.35 1.94
CA ALA A 57 -12.75 5.31 1.42
C ALA A 57 -11.31 4.93 1.83
N GLU A 58 -11.10 4.56 3.10
CA GLU A 58 -9.80 4.13 3.61
C GLU A 58 -9.29 2.86 2.90
N VAL A 59 -10.15 1.88 2.68
CA VAL A 59 -9.81 0.66 1.93
C VAL A 59 -9.48 0.97 0.48
N ILE A 60 -10.21 1.88 -0.17
CA ILE A 60 -9.91 2.32 -1.54
C ILE A 60 -8.56 3.05 -1.61
N ARG A 61 -8.22 3.86 -0.60
CA ARG A 61 -6.89 4.49 -0.49
C ARG A 61 -5.79 3.44 -0.36
N TYR A 62 -6.02 2.43 0.46
CA TYR A 62 -5.10 1.30 0.61
C TYR A 62 -4.97 0.49 -0.70
N ALA A 63 -6.09 0.21 -1.39
CA ALA A 63 -6.09 -0.48 -2.68
C ALA A 63 -5.27 0.25 -3.75
N ALA A 64 -5.30 1.58 -3.77
CA ALA A 64 -4.48 2.38 -4.68
C ALA A 64 -2.97 2.17 -4.43
N TYR A 65 -2.56 2.05 -3.16
CA TYR A 65 -1.19 1.66 -2.81
C TYR A 65 -0.84 0.25 -3.31
N VAL A 66 -1.76 -0.71 -3.13
CA VAL A 66 -1.59 -2.09 -3.63
C VAL A 66 -1.41 -2.10 -5.15
N ASP A 67 -2.28 -1.39 -5.88
CA ASP A 67 -2.20 -1.28 -7.34
C ASP A 67 -0.87 -0.70 -7.79
N GLN A 68 -0.40 0.38 -7.16
CA GLN A 68 0.88 0.99 -7.45
C GLN A 68 2.05 0.04 -7.19
N SER A 69 2.01 -0.68 -6.07
CA SER A 69 3.08 -1.63 -5.70
C SER A 69 3.17 -2.79 -6.68
N ILE A 70 2.04 -3.38 -7.04
CA ILE A 70 1.97 -4.46 -8.04
C ILE A 70 2.49 -3.94 -9.40
N HIS A 71 2.02 -2.78 -9.83
CA HIS A 71 2.44 -2.20 -11.12
C HIS A 71 3.95 -1.96 -11.20
N ILE A 72 4.53 -1.34 -10.16
CA ILE A 72 5.98 -1.05 -10.13
C ILE A 72 6.78 -2.34 -10.18
N LEU A 73 6.45 -3.32 -9.35
CA LEU A 73 7.21 -4.57 -9.28
C LEU A 73 7.02 -5.42 -10.53
N THR A 74 5.80 -5.54 -11.04
CA THR A 74 5.54 -6.23 -12.32
C THR A 74 6.38 -5.61 -13.45
N LYS A 75 6.45 -4.28 -13.52
CA LYS A 75 7.25 -3.59 -14.54
C LYS A 75 8.74 -3.95 -14.44
N VAL A 76 9.31 -3.97 -13.23
CA VAL A 76 10.72 -4.35 -13.01
C VAL A 76 10.99 -5.75 -13.59
N PHE A 77 10.15 -6.72 -13.23
CA PHE A 77 10.37 -8.11 -13.65
C PHE A 77 10.09 -8.36 -15.13
N GLN A 78 9.20 -7.58 -15.75
CA GLN A 78 8.92 -7.66 -17.19
C GLN A 78 9.97 -6.95 -18.04
N SER A 79 10.57 -5.86 -17.55
CA SER A 79 11.58 -5.10 -18.30
C SER A 79 12.99 -5.71 -18.19
N ALA A 80 13.33 -6.35 -17.08
CA ALA A 80 14.63 -6.96 -16.87
C ALA A 80 14.87 -8.16 -17.80
N LYS A 81 16.03 -8.18 -18.45
CA LYS A 81 16.48 -9.25 -19.36
C LYS A 81 17.31 -10.32 -18.65
N ASN A 82 17.86 -9.98 -17.52
CA ASN A 82 18.71 -10.82 -16.69
C ASN A 82 18.62 -10.41 -15.24
N ARG A 83 19.22 -11.20 -14.37
CA ARG A 83 19.24 -10.99 -12.93
C ARG A 83 19.85 -9.66 -12.52
N ASP A 84 20.96 -9.26 -13.14
CA ASP A 84 21.69 -8.03 -12.75
C ASP A 84 20.89 -6.76 -13.08
N GLU A 85 20.18 -6.78 -14.20
CA GLU A 85 19.22 -5.73 -14.53
C GLU A 85 18.07 -5.67 -13.52
N MET A 86 17.49 -6.83 -13.16
CA MET A 86 16.44 -6.90 -12.14
C MET A 86 16.91 -6.35 -10.79
N VAL A 87 18.12 -6.74 -10.33
CA VAL A 87 18.69 -6.23 -9.07
C VAL A 87 18.88 -4.71 -9.13
N THR A 88 19.38 -4.21 -10.24
CA THR A 88 19.59 -2.77 -10.47
C THR A 88 18.27 -2.01 -10.38
N GLU A 89 17.22 -2.49 -11.03
CA GLU A 89 15.89 -1.88 -11.00
C GLU A 89 15.28 -1.95 -9.58
N LEU A 90 15.41 -3.09 -8.87
CA LEU A 90 14.93 -3.21 -7.48
C LEU A 90 15.62 -2.22 -6.54
N LYS A 91 16.91 -1.95 -6.72
CA LYS A 91 17.63 -0.91 -5.97
C LYS A 91 17.05 0.49 -6.23
N GLN A 92 16.63 0.80 -7.46
CA GLN A 92 15.96 2.06 -7.75
C GLN A 92 14.58 2.13 -7.09
N VAL A 93 13.82 1.04 -7.14
CA VAL A 93 12.52 0.95 -6.43
C VAL A 93 12.71 1.15 -4.93
N THR A 94 13.76 0.57 -4.33
CA THR A 94 14.09 0.77 -2.91
C THR A 94 14.36 2.24 -2.61
N LYS A 95 15.21 2.91 -3.39
CA LYS A 95 15.46 4.35 -3.21
C LYS A 95 14.18 5.17 -3.29
N PHE A 96 13.32 4.89 -4.25
CA PHE A 96 12.04 5.56 -4.40
C PHE A 96 11.13 5.32 -3.20
N THR A 97 10.88 4.07 -2.83
CA THR A 97 9.93 3.70 -1.75
C THR A 97 10.40 4.14 -0.38
N GLN A 98 11.71 4.31 -0.18
CA GLN A 98 12.33 4.78 1.06
C GLN A 98 12.54 6.30 1.11
N SER A 99 12.16 7.03 0.05
CA SER A 99 12.28 8.49 0.02
C SER A 99 11.50 9.14 1.18
N PRO A 100 12.07 10.18 1.82
CA PRO A 100 11.33 11.00 2.79
C PRO A 100 10.03 11.61 2.23
N ASP A 101 9.97 11.88 0.94
CA ASP A 101 8.79 12.43 0.27
C ASP A 101 7.58 11.48 0.31
N LEU A 102 7.82 10.17 0.48
CA LEU A 102 6.76 9.17 0.62
C LEU A 102 6.34 8.91 2.08
N MET A 103 6.87 9.67 3.04
CA MET A 103 6.45 9.58 4.44
C MET A 103 4.93 9.72 4.63
N PRO A 104 4.22 10.69 4.00
CA PRO A 104 2.77 10.80 4.15
C PRO A 104 2.04 9.53 3.71
N GLN A 105 2.44 8.92 2.59
CA GLN A 105 1.82 7.67 2.11
C GLN A 105 2.06 6.49 3.05
N ARG A 106 3.27 6.40 3.65
CA ARG A 106 3.56 5.37 4.67
C ARG A 106 2.70 5.55 5.92
N MET A 107 2.52 6.80 6.38
CA MET A 107 1.65 7.13 7.51
C MET A 107 0.20 6.78 7.22
N ASP A 108 -0.30 7.10 6.02
CA ASP A 108 -1.65 6.73 5.59
C ASP A 108 -1.85 5.21 5.62
N ARG A 109 -0.89 4.46 5.07
CA ARG A 109 -0.93 3.00 5.09
C ARG A 109 -0.95 2.44 6.51
N ALA A 110 -0.09 2.94 7.39
CA ALA A 110 -0.06 2.52 8.79
C ALA A 110 -1.37 2.87 9.52
N THR A 111 -1.95 4.02 9.21
CA THR A 111 -3.25 4.44 9.74
C THR A 111 -4.36 3.48 9.30
N SER A 112 -4.46 3.15 8.02
CA SER A 112 -5.47 2.20 7.52
C SER A 112 -5.34 0.83 8.19
N ILE A 113 -4.10 0.32 8.38
CA ILE A 113 -3.85 -0.95 9.10
C ILE A 113 -4.29 -0.85 10.57
N SER A 114 -3.96 0.26 11.24
CA SER A 114 -4.34 0.48 12.65
C SER A 114 -5.85 0.57 12.83
N LEU A 115 -6.55 1.30 11.96
CA LEU A 115 -8.02 1.41 11.97
C LEU A 115 -8.68 0.04 11.74
N ALA A 116 -8.18 -0.72 10.79
CA ALA A 116 -8.70 -2.07 10.51
C ALA A 116 -8.54 -3.01 11.71
N ASN A 117 -7.43 -2.92 12.46
CA ASN A 117 -7.22 -3.76 13.65
C ASN A 117 -8.28 -3.56 14.75
N ALA A 118 -8.84 -2.36 14.84
CA ALA A 118 -9.90 -2.04 15.81
C ALA A 118 -11.31 -2.27 15.25
N ASN A 119 -11.46 -2.59 13.96
CA ASN A 119 -12.75 -2.68 13.29
C ASN A 119 -12.84 -3.94 12.42
N PRO A 120 -13.59 -4.98 12.85
CA PRO A 120 -13.72 -6.25 12.12
C PRO A 120 -14.30 -6.10 10.70
N ARG A 121 -15.23 -5.14 10.47
CA ARG A 121 -15.82 -4.88 9.16
C ARG A 121 -14.74 -4.33 8.20
N MET A 122 -13.98 -3.35 8.65
CA MET A 122 -12.87 -2.79 7.88
C MET A 122 -11.74 -3.82 7.66
N MET A 123 -11.41 -4.60 8.68
CA MET A 123 -10.41 -5.67 8.59
C MET A 123 -10.75 -6.65 7.47
N LYS A 124 -12.00 -7.10 7.38
CA LYS A 124 -12.45 -8.01 6.32
C LYS A 124 -12.26 -7.42 4.92
N LYS A 125 -12.53 -6.13 4.75
CA LYS A 125 -12.32 -5.43 3.47
C LYS A 125 -10.83 -5.27 3.15
N LEU A 126 -10.02 -4.91 4.16
CA LEU A 126 -8.58 -4.68 4.00
C LEU A 126 -7.83 -5.99 3.70
N ASN A 127 -8.24 -7.11 4.31
CA ASN A 127 -7.66 -8.42 4.05
C ASN A 127 -7.69 -8.79 2.57
N VAL A 128 -8.80 -8.49 1.87
CA VAL A 128 -8.92 -8.76 0.42
C VAL A 128 -7.81 -8.06 -0.37
N GLU A 129 -7.54 -6.79 -0.05
CA GLU A 129 -6.51 -6.02 -0.74
C GLU A 129 -5.10 -6.48 -0.35
N GLN A 130 -4.90 -6.82 0.92
CA GLN A 130 -3.61 -7.34 1.40
C GLN A 130 -3.29 -8.71 0.80
N ASP A 131 -4.27 -9.61 0.72
CA ASP A 131 -4.10 -10.92 0.09
C ASP A 131 -3.80 -10.77 -1.40
N ARG A 132 -4.48 -9.85 -2.09
CA ARG A 132 -4.20 -9.53 -3.50
C ARG A 132 -2.74 -9.08 -3.71
N LEU A 133 -2.20 -8.26 -2.81
CA LEU A 133 -0.79 -7.84 -2.87
C LEU A 133 0.14 -9.03 -2.61
N ASN A 134 -0.14 -9.83 -1.59
CA ASN A 134 0.66 -11.01 -1.27
C ASN A 134 0.72 -11.99 -2.43
N GLU A 135 -0.42 -12.32 -3.03
CA GLU A 135 -0.50 -13.23 -4.17
C GLU A 135 0.29 -12.71 -5.38
N ALA A 136 0.13 -11.43 -5.70
CA ALA A 136 0.87 -10.81 -6.80
C ALA A 136 2.40 -10.86 -6.58
N LEU A 137 2.86 -10.60 -5.35
CA LEU A 137 4.28 -10.69 -5.00
C LEU A 137 4.80 -12.13 -5.06
N ILE A 138 4.02 -13.09 -4.58
CA ILE A 138 4.34 -14.52 -4.65
C ILE A 138 4.50 -14.96 -6.12
N ASP A 139 3.60 -14.52 -6.99
CA ASP A 139 3.68 -14.84 -8.43
C ASP A 139 4.92 -14.24 -9.10
N ILE A 140 5.23 -12.97 -8.79
CA ILE A 140 6.45 -12.31 -9.25
C ILE A 140 7.71 -13.07 -8.78
N PHE A 141 7.77 -13.47 -7.52
CA PHE A 141 8.89 -14.23 -6.99
C PHE A 141 8.98 -15.64 -7.55
N ARG A 142 7.84 -16.28 -7.81
CA ARG A 142 7.81 -17.57 -8.49
C ARG A 142 8.42 -17.47 -9.88
N GLU A 143 8.03 -16.47 -10.66
CA GLU A 143 8.61 -16.23 -11.97
C GLU A 143 10.12 -15.96 -11.90
N ALA A 144 10.57 -15.14 -10.95
CA ALA A 144 12.00 -14.87 -10.75
C ALA A 144 12.78 -16.14 -10.36
N ARG A 145 12.21 -16.99 -9.53
CA ARG A 145 12.78 -18.29 -9.15
C ARG A 145 12.88 -19.23 -10.35
N ASP A 146 11.85 -19.33 -11.16
CA ASP A 146 11.78 -20.18 -12.34
C ASP A 146 12.78 -19.75 -13.42
N ARG A 147 13.10 -18.45 -13.48
CA ARG A 147 14.19 -17.89 -14.30
C ARG A 147 15.58 -18.10 -13.68
N GLY A 148 15.68 -18.64 -12.46
CA GLY A 148 16.96 -18.80 -11.75
C GLY A 148 17.56 -17.48 -11.23
N TRP A 149 16.75 -16.45 -11.05
CA TRP A 149 17.20 -15.12 -10.62
C TRP A 149 17.21 -14.93 -9.11
N ILE A 150 16.49 -15.76 -8.37
CA ILE A 150 16.50 -15.75 -6.92
C ILE A 150 16.81 -17.14 -6.36
N ASN A 151 17.27 -17.17 -5.11
CA ASN A 151 17.56 -18.40 -4.40
C ASN A 151 16.31 -19.27 -4.30
N LYS A 152 16.41 -20.53 -4.75
CA LYS A 152 15.31 -21.50 -4.76
C LYS A 152 14.81 -21.90 -3.38
N GLU A 153 15.63 -21.73 -2.34
CA GLU A 153 15.31 -22.07 -0.95
C GLU A 153 14.45 -20.99 -0.25
N ILE A 154 14.23 -19.83 -0.91
CA ILE A 154 13.38 -18.77 -0.34
C ILE A 154 11.94 -19.24 -0.34
N ASP A 155 11.29 -19.23 0.84
CA ASP A 155 9.84 -19.28 0.91
C ASP A 155 9.25 -18.03 0.28
N LEU A 156 8.40 -18.20 -0.73
CA LEU A 156 7.91 -17.08 -1.55
C LEU A 156 6.98 -16.17 -0.75
N HIS A 157 6.20 -16.72 0.18
CA HIS A 157 5.32 -15.93 1.04
C HIS A 157 6.14 -15.12 2.05
N ALA A 158 7.12 -15.74 2.70
CA ALA A 158 8.04 -15.02 3.59
C ALA A 158 8.78 -13.89 2.87
N GLY A 159 9.23 -14.12 1.62
CA GLY A 159 9.82 -13.10 0.77
C GLY A 159 8.88 -11.93 0.46
N ALA A 160 7.62 -12.25 0.13
CA ALA A 160 6.58 -11.24 -0.13
C ALA A 160 6.29 -10.38 1.12
N VAL A 161 6.19 -11.00 2.29
CA VAL A 161 5.99 -10.29 3.56
C VAL A 161 7.22 -9.45 3.93
N PHE A 162 8.44 -10.00 3.73
CA PHE A 162 9.69 -9.29 4.05
C PHE A 162 9.82 -7.98 3.27
N ILE A 163 9.55 -7.98 1.95
CA ILE A 163 9.63 -6.76 1.14
C ILE A 163 8.65 -5.69 1.67
N GLN A 164 7.44 -6.09 2.03
CA GLN A 164 6.45 -5.18 2.57
C GLN A 164 6.85 -4.67 3.96
N ALA A 165 7.44 -5.54 4.79
CA ALA A 165 7.88 -5.20 6.15
C ALA A 165 8.97 -4.14 6.14
N TYR A 166 10.03 -4.27 5.33
CA TYR A 166 11.08 -3.27 5.31
C TYR A 166 10.65 -1.96 4.64
N THR A 167 9.78 -2.02 3.62
CA THR A 167 9.27 -0.81 2.96
C THR A 167 8.35 0.00 3.86
N LEU A 168 7.55 -0.64 4.71
CA LEU A 168 6.74 0.05 5.71
C LEU A 168 7.57 0.38 6.96
N GLY A 169 8.50 -0.49 7.35
CA GLY A 169 9.25 -0.39 8.61
C GLY A 169 10.09 0.87 8.76
N ILE A 170 10.45 1.56 7.67
CA ILE A 170 11.15 2.85 7.72
C ILE A 170 10.33 3.94 8.47
N ILE A 171 9.04 3.73 8.68
CA ILE A 171 8.19 4.60 9.48
C ILE A 171 8.75 4.82 10.90
N ILE A 172 9.49 3.86 11.43
CA ILE A 172 10.19 3.99 12.71
C ILE A 172 11.18 5.15 12.67
N ASN A 173 11.90 5.29 11.54
CA ASN A 173 12.78 6.43 11.33
C ASN A 173 12.01 7.72 11.01
N ASP A 174 10.85 7.62 10.33
CA ASP A 174 10.01 8.78 10.02
C ASP A 174 9.52 9.50 11.28
N VAL A 175 9.29 8.77 12.37
CA VAL A 175 8.87 9.34 13.68
C VAL A 175 10.02 9.64 14.64
N SER A 176 11.25 9.21 14.31
CA SER A 176 12.42 9.45 15.16
C SER A 176 12.85 10.91 15.13
N GLY A 177 13.21 11.48 16.28
CA GLY A 177 13.85 12.79 16.36
C GLY A 177 15.28 12.81 15.80
N LYS A 178 15.98 11.67 15.84
CA LYS A 178 17.31 11.48 15.25
C LYS A 178 17.18 10.61 14.00
N LYS A 179 17.24 11.24 12.84
CA LYS A 179 17.16 10.56 11.56
C LYS A 179 18.42 9.75 11.28
N LEU A 180 18.24 8.58 10.70
CA LEU A 180 19.36 7.80 10.20
C LEU A 180 19.88 8.38 8.86
N ASP A 181 21.09 8.05 8.49
CA ASP A 181 21.64 8.34 7.17
C ASP A 181 20.93 7.48 6.11
N ASN A 182 20.25 8.14 5.18
CA ASN A 182 19.52 7.46 4.09
C ASN A 182 20.45 6.58 3.25
N LYS A 183 21.70 6.97 3.04
CA LYS A 183 22.67 6.15 2.29
C LYS A 183 23.00 4.87 3.06
N ALA A 184 23.30 4.96 4.33
CA ALA A 184 23.60 3.81 5.17
C ALA A 184 22.43 2.82 5.23
N TRP A 185 21.20 3.33 5.28
CA TRP A 185 20.00 2.50 5.21
C TRP A 185 19.83 1.81 3.86
N THR A 186 19.98 2.54 2.76
CA THR A 186 19.88 1.99 1.42
C THR A 186 20.97 0.94 1.17
N ASP A 187 22.22 1.21 1.55
CA ASP A 187 23.34 0.27 1.42
C ASP A 187 23.06 -1.03 2.19
N LEU A 188 22.45 -0.94 3.39
CA LEU A 188 22.06 -2.12 4.16
C LEU A 188 20.99 -2.95 3.45
N ILE A 189 19.96 -2.32 2.91
CA ILE A 189 18.92 -3.01 2.13
C ILE A 189 19.50 -3.62 0.86
N ASP A 190 20.36 -2.92 0.15
CA ASP A 190 21.05 -3.43 -1.04
C ASP A 190 21.86 -4.70 -0.73
N MET A 191 22.56 -4.74 0.40
CA MET A 191 23.27 -5.94 0.87
C MET A 191 22.28 -7.10 1.13
N PHE A 192 21.12 -6.86 1.70
CA PHE A 192 20.10 -7.88 1.90
C PHE A 192 19.56 -8.39 0.57
N LEU A 193 19.18 -7.48 -0.34
CA LEU A 193 18.68 -7.84 -1.67
C LEU A 193 19.71 -8.69 -2.44
N GLU A 194 20.96 -8.29 -2.45
CA GLU A 194 22.04 -9.05 -3.09
C GLU A 194 22.20 -10.45 -2.50
N LYS A 195 22.16 -10.60 -1.17
CA LYS A 195 22.29 -11.89 -0.51
C LYS A 195 21.06 -12.80 -0.66
N ILE A 196 19.86 -12.22 -0.67
CA ILE A 196 18.60 -12.97 -0.84
C ILE A 196 18.44 -13.40 -2.30
N ILE A 197 18.81 -12.50 -3.22
CA ILE A 197 18.70 -12.76 -4.65
C ILE A 197 19.94 -13.50 -5.16
N ALA A 198 21.11 -13.35 -4.48
CA ALA A 198 22.35 -13.99 -4.87
C ALA A 198 22.46 -15.43 -4.33
N ASN A 199 22.25 -16.37 -5.19
CA ASN A 199 22.99 -17.65 -5.20
C ASN A 199 23.10 -18.17 -6.61
#